data_4aa413b782381342268e79968289fa46
#
_entry.id   4aa413b782381342268e79968289fa46
#
_cell.length_a   1.000
_cell.length_b   1.000
_cell.length_c   1.000
_cell.angle_alpha   90.00
_cell.angle_beta   90.00
_cell.angle_gamma   90.00
#
_symmetry.space_group_name_H-M   'P 1'
#
loop_
_entity.id
_entity.type
_entity.pdbx_description
1 polymer ?
#
loop_
_entity_poly.entity_id
_entity_poly.type
_entity_poly.pdbx_seq_one_letter_code
_entity_poly.pdbx_strand_id
1 'polypeptide(L)'
;YFEVEMFDINKENTDLLNDTKVREYLSFVVPVPYKNTFILRNQIYSYAKSIGYTIDEYCVRVNGSQIFKEYTTKLKEQSGASLKNYDEISRLEFKDFRDASGNLIAWMWVGLSRFEKQIPSINHMRGLRVRSANIQLGGDDTLQPLFKENRGNYYFVGEVFAASRNLIPNSQRDYFNENETR
;
A
#
# COMPACT_ATOMS: atom_id res chain seq x y z
N TYR A 1 25.97 0.81 10.41
CA TYR A 1 26.09 0.83 8.96
C TYR A 1 25.88 -0.58 8.44
N PHE A 2 25.04 -0.73 7.43
CA PHE A 2 24.74 -2.00 6.78
C PHE A 2 24.77 -1.77 5.27
N GLU A 3 25.50 -2.61 4.54
CA GLU A 3 25.67 -2.52 3.09
C GLU A 3 25.46 -3.90 2.48
N VAL A 4 24.73 -3.97 1.39
CA VAL A 4 24.54 -5.18 0.61
C VAL A 4 24.94 -4.91 -0.83
N GLU A 5 25.87 -5.70 -1.32
CA GLU A 5 26.25 -5.72 -2.73
C GLU A 5 25.74 -7.01 -3.38
N MET A 6 25.16 -6.88 -4.57
CA MET A 6 24.68 -8.02 -5.36
C MET A 6 25.47 -8.10 -6.65
N PHE A 7 26.06 -9.26 -6.91
CA PHE A 7 26.85 -9.55 -8.11
C PHE A 7 26.10 -10.57 -8.99
N ASP A 8 26.44 -10.60 -10.27
CA ASP A 8 25.93 -11.58 -11.24
C ASP A 8 24.41 -11.70 -11.29
N ILE A 9 23.73 -10.53 -11.28
CA ILE A 9 22.27 -10.49 -11.40
C ILE A 9 21.85 -11.15 -12.71
N ASN A 10 21.00 -12.19 -12.62
CA ASN A 10 20.48 -12.91 -13.78
C ASN A 10 19.81 -11.95 -14.77
N LYS A 11 20.08 -12.15 -16.07
CA LYS A 11 19.49 -11.33 -17.15
C LYS A 11 17.97 -11.31 -17.16
N GLU A 12 17.32 -12.30 -16.56
CA GLU A 12 15.86 -12.35 -16.38
C GLU A 12 15.36 -11.36 -15.33
N ASN A 13 16.24 -10.89 -14.43
CA ASN A 13 15.93 -9.95 -13.35
C ASN A 13 16.46 -8.53 -13.62
N THR A 14 16.53 -8.12 -14.87
CA THR A 14 17.03 -6.78 -15.27
C THR A 14 16.23 -5.62 -14.68
N ASP A 15 15.04 -5.87 -14.15
CA ASP A 15 14.22 -4.87 -13.47
C ASP A 15 14.92 -4.26 -12.25
N LEU A 16 15.78 -5.03 -11.57
CA LEU A 16 16.61 -4.54 -10.47
C LEU A 16 17.65 -3.48 -10.91
N LEU A 17 18.01 -3.47 -12.20
CA LEU A 17 18.91 -2.48 -12.79
C LEU A 17 18.17 -1.26 -13.34
N ASN A 18 16.84 -1.27 -13.33
CA ASN A 18 16.01 -0.18 -13.82
C ASN A 18 15.55 0.71 -12.66
N ASP A 19 16.15 1.90 -12.54
CA ASP A 19 15.85 2.87 -11.48
C ASP A 19 14.34 3.15 -11.33
N THR A 20 13.63 3.31 -12.45
CA THR A 20 12.20 3.60 -12.44
C THR A 20 11.40 2.45 -11.85
N LYS A 21 11.68 1.20 -12.27
CA LYS A 21 10.98 0.02 -11.74
C LYS A 21 11.28 -0.24 -10.26
N VAL A 22 12.56 -0.03 -9.86
CA VAL A 22 12.97 -0.15 -8.45
C VAL A 22 12.24 0.88 -7.59
N ARG A 23 12.21 2.14 -8.02
CA ARG A 23 11.49 3.22 -7.31
C ARG A 23 10.01 2.92 -7.18
N GLU A 24 9.39 2.52 -8.28
CA GLU A 24 7.98 2.18 -8.33
C GLU A 24 7.64 1.04 -7.35
N TYR A 25 8.39 -0.06 -7.39
CA TYR A 25 8.23 -1.17 -6.46
C TYR A 25 8.40 -0.73 -5.00
N LEU A 26 9.51 -0.07 -4.70
CA LEU A 26 9.82 0.37 -3.33
C LEU A 26 8.83 1.42 -2.82
N SER A 27 8.27 2.26 -3.69
CA SER A 27 7.27 3.27 -3.29
C SER A 27 6.02 2.67 -2.64
N PHE A 28 5.72 1.40 -2.91
CA PHE A 28 4.60 0.69 -2.29
C PHE A 28 5.01 -0.29 -1.20
N VAL A 29 6.22 -0.85 -1.27
CA VAL A 29 6.65 -1.91 -0.35
C VAL A 29 7.27 -1.38 0.93
N VAL A 30 8.16 -0.37 0.83
CA VAL A 30 8.92 0.11 1.98
C VAL A 30 8.15 1.14 2.82
N PRO A 31 8.52 1.33 4.11
CA PRO A 31 7.83 2.23 5.03
C PRO A 31 8.25 3.69 4.81
N VAL A 32 7.84 4.27 3.70
CA VAL A 32 8.10 5.67 3.36
C VAL A 32 6.85 6.54 3.53
N PRO A 33 7.00 7.86 3.71
CA PRO A 33 5.88 8.78 3.82
C PRO A 33 5.08 8.88 2.51
N TYR A 34 3.82 9.28 2.61
CA TYR A 34 3.01 9.62 1.45
C TYR A 34 3.58 10.86 0.75
N LYS A 35 3.53 10.86 -0.58
CA LYS A 35 3.93 12.01 -1.38
C LYS A 35 3.12 13.26 -1.02
N ASN A 36 3.78 14.41 -0.95
CA ASN A 36 3.12 15.67 -0.59
C ASN A 36 1.98 16.07 -1.52
N THR A 37 2.02 15.62 -2.77
CA THR A 37 0.96 15.84 -3.75
C THR A 37 -0.31 15.02 -3.50
N PHE A 38 -0.26 14.00 -2.64
CA PHE A 38 -1.46 13.29 -2.19
C PHE A 38 -2.16 14.12 -1.10
N ILE A 39 -3.08 14.97 -1.51
CA ILE A 39 -3.73 15.97 -0.66
C ILE A 39 -4.51 15.38 0.53
N LEU A 40 -4.95 14.11 0.41
CA LEU A 40 -5.72 13.41 1.47
C LEU A 40 -4.83 12.80 2.57
N ARG A 41 -3.49 12.79 2.43
CA ARG A 41 -2.56 12.16 3.38
C ARG A 41 -2.73 12.63 4.83
N ASN A 42 -3.02 13.91 5.03
CA ASN A 42 -3.17 14.47 6.38
C ASN A 42 -4.35 13.86 7.14
N GLN A 43 -5.40 13.43 6.45
CA GLN A 43 -6.53 12.73 7.06
C GLN A 43 -6.10 11.36 7.58
N ILE A 44 -5.22 10.65 6.85
CA ILE A 44 -4.67 9.34 7.25
C ILE A 44 -3.86 9.50 8.54
N TYR A 45 -2.93 10.46 8.58
CA TYR A 45 -2.12 10.72 9.78
C TYR A 45 -2.96 11.15 10.98
N SER A 46 -3.95 12.01 10.75
CA SER A 46 -4.85 12.50 11.80
C SER A 46 -5.68 11.35 12.38
N TYR A 47 -6.21 10.47 11.52
CA TYR A 47 -6.96 9.30 11.97
C TYR A 47 -6.08 8.32 12.75
N ALA A 48 -4.91 7.95 12.23
CA ALA A 48 -3.95 7.08 12.92
C ALA A 48 -3.65 7.62 14.33
N LYS A 49 -3.33 8.91 14.44
CA LYS A 49 -3.08 9.58 15.72
C LYS A 49 -4.28 9.51 16.65
N SER A 50 -5.49 9.70 16.15
CA SER A 50 -6.73 9.71 16.96
C SER A 50 -7.04 8.35 17.60
N ILE A 51 -6.61 7.25 16.96
CA ILE A 51 -6.76 5.87 17.47
C ILE A 51 -5.54 5.37 18.24
N GLY A 52 -4.53 6.23 18.47
CA GLY A 52 -3.30 5.90 19.19
C GLY A 52 -2.28 5.09 18.37
N TYR A 53 -2.37 5.12 17.03
CA TYR A 53 -1.43 4.43 16.15
C TYR A 53 -0.40 5.39 15.55
N THR A 54 0.86 4.96 15.52
CA THR A 54 1.94 5.67 14.82
C THR A 54 2.31 4.94 13.55
N ILE A 55 2.32 5.64 12.43
CA ILE A 55 2.78 5.10 11.15
C ILE A 55 4.31 5.25 11.11
N ASP A 56 5.04 4.13 11.12
CA ASP A 56 6.50 4.15 11.01
C ASP A 56 6.91 4.60 9.59
N GLU A 57 7.80 5.58 9.51
CA GLU A 57 8.26 6.14 8.24
C GLU A 57 9.76 6.41 8.26
N TYR A 58 10.41 6.12 7.15
CA TYR A 58 11.85 6.28 6.98
C TYR A 58 12.17 7.07 5.71
N CYS A 59 13.30 7.77 5.74
CA CYS A 59 13.87 8.40 4.55
C CYS A 59 14.64 7.37 3.74
N VAL A 60 13.99 6.74 2.78
CA VAL A 60 14.63 5.80 1.85
C VAL A 60 14.99 6.52 0.56
N ARG A 61 16.18 6.27 0.03
CA ARG A 61 16.68 6.89 -1.20
C ARG A 61 17.10 5.83 -2.20
N VAL A 62 16.83 6.10 -3.46
CA VAL A 62 17.34 5.34 -4.60
C VAL A 62 18.15 6.30 -5.45
N ASN A 63 19.43 5.98 -5.68
CA ASN A 63 20.37 6.85 -6.40
C ASN A 63 20.35 8.32 -5.89
N GLY A 64 20.38 8.49 -4.54
CA GLY A 64 20.42 9.80 -3.88
C GLY A 64 19.07 10.52 -3.78
N SER A 65 18.03 10.11 -4.53
CA SER A 65 16.71 10.75 -4.51
C SER A 65 15.75 10.00 -3.58
N GLN A 66 15.10 10.73 -2.68
CA GLN A 66 14.12 10.16 -1.75
C GLN A 66 12.90 9.61 -2.51
N ILE A 67 12.37 8.48 -2.02
CA ILE A 67 11.13 7.88 -2.49
C ILE A 67 9.99 8.13 -1.49
N PHE A 68 8.78 8.12 -2.03
CA PHE A 68 7.53 8.34 -1.30
C PHE A 68 6.49 7.33 -1.77
N LYS A 69 5.44 7.09 -0.98
CA LYS A 69 4.27 6.36 -1.46
C LYS A 69 3.59 7.16 -2.58
N GLU A 70 3.48 6.56 -3.76
CA GLU A 70 2.98 7.20 -4.98
C GLU A 70 1.45 7.14 -5.08
N TYR A 71 0.76 7.55 -4.01
CA TYR A 71 -0.69 7.73 -4.04
C TYR A 71 -1.08 9.06 -4.67
N THR A 72 -2.21 9.07 -5.36
CA THR A 72 -2.84 10.26 -5.97
C THR A 72 -4.36 10.16 -5.84
N THR A 73 -5.06 11.30 -5.88
CA THR A 73 -6.53 11.28 -5.94
C THR A 73 -7.05 10.95 -7.34
N LYS A 74 -6.28 11.18 -8.39
CA LYS A 74 -6.72 11.03 -9.78
C LYS A 74 -6.52 9.61 -10.27
N LEU A 75 -7.59 9.00 -10.77
CA LEU A 75 -7.59 7.67 -11.39
C LEU A 75 -7.52 7.82 -12.90
N LYS A 76 -6.55 7.16 -13.53
CA LYS A 76 -6.25 7.28 -14.96
C LYS A 76 -6.69 6.04 -15.71
N GLU A 77 -7.02 6.25 -16.99
CA GLU A 77 -7.24 5.18 -17.96
C GLU A 77 -6.52 5.46 -19.26
N GLN A 78 -6.26 4.42 -20.03
CA GLN A 78 -5.73 4.53 -21.37
C GLN A 78 -6.84 4.97 -22.32
N SER A 79 -6.58 6.01 -23.12
CA SER A 79 -7.49 6.51 -24.15
C SER A 79 -6.70 6.74 -25.44
N GLY A 80 -6.67 5.72 -26.29
CA GLY A 80 -5.78 5.71 -27.46
C GLY A 80 -4.31 5.76 -27.03
N ALA A 81 -3.54 6.70 -27.54
CA ALA A 81 -2.13 6.91 -27.19
C ALA A 81 -1.92 7.77 -25.93
N SER A 82 -2.96 8.26 -25.27
CA SER A 82 -2.88 9.17 -24.12
C SER A 82 -3.49 8.59 -22.85
N LEU A 83 -3.07 9.12 -21.70
CA LEU A 83 -3.68 8.83 -20.40
C LEU A 83 -4.67 9.95 -20.06
N LYS A 84 -5.89 9.58 -19.67
CA LYS A 84 -6.92 10.50 -19.21
C LYS A 84 -7.34 10.18 -17.78
N ASN A 85 -7.73 11.21 -17.02
CA ASN A 85 -8.42 11.00 -15.74
C ASN A 85 -9.86 10.60 -16.05
N TYR A 86 -10.31 9.47 -15.49
CA TYR A 86 -11.71 9.02 -15.65
C TYR A 86 -12.50 9.12 -14.35
N ASP A 87 -11.80 9.08 -13.20
CA ASP A 87 -12.42 9.15 -11.89
C ASP A 87 -11.47 9.82 -10.89
N GLU A 88 -11.97 10.13 -9.70
CA GLU A 88 -11.18 10.75 -8.63
C GLU A 88 -11.60 10.23 -7.27
N ILE A 89 -10.61 10.01 -6.39
CA ILE A 89 -10.84 9.76 -4.96
C ILE A 89 -11.29 11.07 -4.32
N SER A 90 -12.56 11.17 -3.96
CA SER A 90 -13.17 12.38 -3.43
C SER A 90 -13.01 12.52 -1.90
N ARG A 91 -12.95 11.40 -1.18
CA ARG A 91 -12.80 11.35 0.27
C ARG A 91 -12.22 10.02 0.73
N LEU A 92 -11.80 9.95 1.99
CA LEU A 92 -11.38 8.73 2.65
C LEU A 92 -12.42 8.28 3.67
N GLU A 93 -12.61 6.97 3.76
CA GLU A 93 -13.30 6.32 4.86
C GLU A 93 -12.28 5.55 5.69
N PHE A 94 -12.54 5.49 7.00
CA PHE A 94 -11.66 4.86 7.97
C PHE A 94 -12.41 3.84 8.80
N LYS A 95 -11.71 2.77 9.18
CA LYS A 95 -12.24 1.75 10.09
C LYS A 95 -11.11 1.24 10.97
N ASP A 96 -11.38 1.09 12.24
CA ASP A 96 -10.52 0.35 13.18
C ASP A 96 -11.22 -0.93 13.63
N PHE A 97 -10.41 -1.93 13.93
CA PHE A 97 -10.83 -3.26 14.39
C PHE A 97 -10.19 -3.51 15.74
N ARG A 98 -11.01 -3.87 16.72
CA ARG A 98 -10.57 -4.08 18.10
C ARG A 98 -10.99 -5.46 18.60
N ASP A 99 -10.19 -6.01 19.52
CA ASP A 99 -10.57 -7.23 20.24
C ASP A 99 -11.66 -6.95 21.28
N ALA A 100 -12.11 -8.01 21.95
CA ALA A 100 -13.14 -7.90 23.01
C ALA A 100 -12.67 -7.04 24.21
N SER A 101 -11.39 -6.85 24.40
CA SER A 101 -10.79 -6.01 25.45
C SER A 101 -10.58 -4.55 25.01
N GLY A 102 -10.93 -4.21 23.76
CA GLY A 102 -10.78 -2.87 23.20
C GLY A 102 -9.38 -2.58 22.60
N ASN A 103 -8.46 -3.56 22.58
CA ASN A 103 -7.14 -3.36 21.99
C ASN A 103 -7.24 -3.28 20.48
N LEU A 104 -6.48 -2.38 19.86
CA LEU A 104 -6.43 -2.22 18.42
C LEU A 104 -5.75 -3.43 17.76
N ILE A 105 -6.50 -4.15 16.91
CA ILE A 105 -5.98 -5.28 16.11
C ILE A 105 -5.43 -4.76 14.79
N ALA A 106 -6.26 -3.99 14.07
CA ALA A 106 -5.94 -3.43 12.78
C ALA A 106 -6.75 -2.15 12.54
N TRP A 107 -6.35 -1.36 11.57
CA TRP A 107 -7.14 -0.25 11.07
C TRP A 107 -6.92 -0.09 9.57
N MET A 108 -7.82 0.60 8.89
CA MET A 108 -7.73 0.79 7.46
C MET A 108 -8.22 2.17 7.04
N TRP A 109 -7.76 2.60 5.90
CA TRP A 109 -8.36 3.66 5.12
C TRP A 109 -8.68 3.19 3.70
N VAL A 110 -9.77 3.70 3.15
CA VAL A 110 -10.23 3.41 1.80
C VAL A 110 -10.59 4.70 1.10
N GLY A 111 -10.06 4.89 -0.10
CA GLY A 111 -10.42 5.99 -0.98
C GLY A 111 -11.76 5.72 -1.65
N LEU A 112 -12.71 6.64 -1.52
CA LEU A 112 -14.00 6.57 -2.18
C LEU A 112 -13.98 7.38 -3.48
N SER A 113 -14.28 6.69 -4.57
CA SER A 113 -14.50 7.25 -5.90
C SER A 113 -15.94 6.96 -6.35
N ARG A 114 -16.25 7.13 -7.63
CA ARG A 114 -17.58 6.76 -8.15
C ARG A 114 -17.78 5.26 -8.33
N PHE A 115 -16.69 4.46 -8.25
CA PHE A 115 -16.71 3.00 -8.41
C PHE A 115 -17.35 2.50 -9.70
N GLU A 116 -17.30 3.26 -10.77
CA GLU A 116 -17.96 2.93 -12.04
C GLU A 116 -17.39 1.66 -12.68
N LYS A 117 -16.11 1.40 -12.47
CA LYS A 117 -15.40 0.23 -13.01
C LYS A 117 -14.21 -0.16 -12.17
N GLN A 118 -13.66 -1.34 -12.44
CA GLN A 118 -12.37 -1.75 -11.91
C GLN A 118 -11.29 -0.74 -12.28
N ILE A 119 -10.47 -0.36 -11.29
CA ILE A 119 -9.37 0.59 -11.48
C ILE A 119 -8.33 -0.04 -12.41
N PRO A 120 -8.01 0.58 -13.56
CA PRO A 120 -7.02 0.05 -14.50
C PRO A 120 -5.64 -0.12 -13.87
N SER A 121 -4.87 -1.12 -14.34
CA SER A 121 -3.54 -1.47 -13.82
C SER A 121 -2.50 -0.36 -13.93
N ILE A 122 -2.70 0.59 -14.82
CA ILE A 122 -1.85 1.79 -14.90
C ILE A 122 -1.85 2.61 -13.60
N ASN A 123 -2.87 2.44 -12.73
CA ASN A 123 -2.90 3.02 -11.40
C ASN A 123 -2.29 2.02 -10.41
N HIS A 124 -0.98 2.05 -10.23
CA HIS A 124 -0.23 1.08 -9.42
C HIS A 124 -0.64 1.10 -7.94
N MET A 125 -1.33 2.15 -7.49
CA MET A 125 -1.90 2.25 -6.15
C MET A 125 -3.23 1.50 -5.97
N ARG A 126 -3.78 0.87 -7.01
CA ARG A 126 -5.03 0.11 -6.92
C ARG A 126 -4.93 -1.06 -5.95
N GLY A 127 -6.05 -1.47 -5.42
CA GLY A 127 -6.17 -2.56 -4.45
C GLY A 127 -6.00 -2.08 -3.00
N LEU A 128 -6.53 -2.88 -2.08
CA LEU A 128 -6.27 -2.72 -0.66
C LEU A 128 -4.97 -3.46 -0.33
N ARG A 129 -4.02 -2.75 0.25
CA ARG A 129 -2.68 -3.26 0.58
C ARG A 129 -2.55 -3.51 2.08
N VAL A 130 -2.02 -4.66 2.45
CA VAL A 130 -1.79 -4.99 3.86
C VAL A 130 -0.43 -4.47 4.31
N ARG A 131 -0.37 -3.88 5.51
CA ARG A 131 0.84 -3.31 6.09
C ARG A 131 1.11 -3.87 7.48
N SER A 132 2.35 -4.22 7.75
CA SER A 132 2.87 -4.48 9.09
C SER A 132 4.10 -3.62 9.34
N ALA A 133 4.13 -2.81 10.40
CA ALA A 133 5.13 -1.76 10.63
C ALA A 133 5.35 -0.87 9.38
N ASN A 134 4.26 -0.52 8.71
CA ASN A 134 4.21 0.24 7.46
C ASN A 134 4.93 -0.41 6.24
N ILE A 135 5.44 -1.65 6.38
CA ILE A 135 5.97 -2.45 5.27
C ILE A 135 4.82 -3.25 4.64
N GLN A 136 4.72 -3.26 3.32
CA GLN A 136 3.70 -4.05 2.63
C GLN A 136 3.93 -5.55 2.84
N LEU A 137 2.85 -6.29 3.07
CA LEU A 137 2.80 -7.74 3.06
C LEU A 137 2.14 -8.22 1.77
N GLY A 138 2.77 -9.16 1.11
CA GLY A 138 2.30 -9.67 -0.19
C GLY A 138 2.23 -8.61 -1.27
N GLY A 139 1.27 -8.78 -2.20
CA GLY A 139 1.03 -7.90 -3.34
C GLY A 139 -0.19 -6.98 -3.17
N ASP A 140 -0.61 -6.40 -4.30
CA ASP A 140 -1.88 -5.68 -4.40
C ASP A 140 -3.10 -6.61 -4.48
N ASP A 141 -2.85 -7.92 -4.53
CA ASP A 141 -3.82 -9.02 -4.62
C ASP A 141 -4.02 -9.77 -3.30
N THR A 142 -3.22 -9.51 -2.28
CA THR A 142 -3.22 -10.24 -0.99
C THR A 142 -4.61 -10.38 -0.37
N LEU A 143 -5.47 -9.38 -0.51
CA LEU A 143 -6.83 -9.40 0.04
C LEU A 143 -7.90 -9.88 -0.95
N GLN A 144 -7.54 -10.26 -2.17
CA GLN A 144 -8.51 -10.76 -3.16
C GLN A 144 -9.38 -11.92 -2.67
N PRO A 145 -8.84 -12.93 -1.95
CA PRO A 145 -9.64 -14.05 -1.46
C PRO A 145 -10.77 -13.66 -0.49
N LEU A 146 -10.73 -12.47 0.09
CA LEU A 146 -11.78 -11.94 0.97
C LEU A 146 -12.97 -11.34 0.23
N PHE A 147 -12.85 -11.15 -1.07
CA PHE A 147 -13.92 -10.62 -1.92
C PHE A 147 -14.71 -11.77 -2.55
N LYS A 148 -16.02 -11.58 -2.71
CA LYS A 148 -16.89 -12.55 -3.41
C LYS A 148 -16.38 -12.88 -4.81
N GLU A 149 -15.82 -11.88 -5.49
CA GLU A 149 -15.10 -12.03 -6.76
C GLU A 149 -13.69 -11.46 -6.57
N ASN A 150 -12.64 -12.20 -6.94
CA ASN A 150 -11.25 -11.79 -6.73
C ASN A 150 -10.95 -10.39 -7.29
N ARG A 151 -11.56 -10.03 -8.41
CA ARG A 151 -11.43 -8.69 -9.00
C ARG A 151 -12.00 -7.57 -8.13
N GLY A 152 -12.82 -7.89 -7.12
CA GLY A 152 -13.46 -6.91 -6.23
C GLY A 152 -12.45 -6.00 -5.53
N ASN A 153 -11.28 -6.52 -5.17
CA ASN A 153 -10.21 -5.73 -4.56
C ASN A 153 -9.76 -4.55 -5.43
N TYR A 154 -9.80 -4.70 -6.75
CA TYR A 154 -9.32 -3.67 -7.68
C TYR A 154 -10.30 -2.52 -7.96
N TYR A 155 -11.43 -2.50 -7.29
CA TYR A 155 -12.31 -1.33 -7.27
C TYR A 155 -11.89 -0.30 -6.23
N PHE A 156 -10.96 -0.66 -5.34
CA PHE A 156 -10.55 0.16 -4.19
C PHE A 156 -9.12 0.64 -4.31
N VAL A 157 -8.82 1.71 -3.58
CA VAL A 157 -7.49 2.17 -3.24
C VAL A 157 -7.46 2.34 -1.72
N GLY A 158 -6.46 1.76 -1.05
CA GLY A 158 -6.38 1.88 0.40
C GLY A 158 -5.30 1.01 1.02
N GLU A 159 -5.19 1.12 2.34
CA GLU A 159 -4.24 0.33 3.12
C GLU A 159 -4.89 -0.20 4.39
N VAL A 160 -4.54 -1.42 4.76
CA VAL A 160 -4.93 -2.08 6.00
C VAL A 160 -3.67 -2.27 6.84
N PHE A 161 -3.61 -1.61 7.98
CA PHE A 161 -2.47 -1.64 8.90
C PHE A 161 -2.71 -2.66 10.02
N ALA A 162 -1.87 -3.67 10.10
CA ALA A 162 -1.81 -4.58 11.25
C ALA A 162 -1.20 -3.84 12.44
N ALA A 163 -1.96 -3.68 13.50
CA ALA A 163 -1.56 -2.95 14.70
C ALA A 163 -1.21 -3.88 15.87
N SER A 164 -1.83 -5.07 15.93
CA SER A 164 -1.55 -6.05 16.98
C SER A 164 -0.20 -6.71 16.78
N ARG A 165 0.57 -6.83 17.87
CA ARG A 165 1.83 -7.60 17.89
C ARG A 165 1.64 -9.09 17.62
N ASN A 166 0.42 -9.61 17.79
CA ASN A 166 0.08 -11.00 17.51
C ASN A 166 -0.11 -11.27 16.01
N LEU A 167 -0.28 -10.24 15.18
CA LEU A 167 -0.29 -10.35 13.73
C LEU A 167 1.15 -10.38 13.21
N ILE A 168 1.77 -11.57 13.30
CA ILE A 168 3.17 -11.79 12.94
C ILE A 168 3.24 -12.18 11.46
N PRO A 169 3.95 -11.42 10.60
CA PRO A 169 4.20 -11.83 9.23
C PRO A 169 4.91 -13.17 9.16
N ASN A 170 4.56 -14.00 8.19
CA ASN A 170 5.30 -15.23 7.91
C ASN A 170 6.71 -14.91 7.35
N SER A 171 7.56 -15.93 7.22
CA SER A 171 8.93 -15.78 6.74
C SER A 171 9.06 -15.23 5.32
N GLN A 172 8.07 -15.50 4.47
CA GLN A 172 8.01 -15.00 3.09
C GLN A 172 7.48 -13.57 3.00
N ARG A 173 6.86 -13.05 4.10
CA ARG A 173 6.19 -11.75 4.17
C ARG A 173 5.10 -11.56 3.11
N ASP A 174 4.47 -12.64 2.70
CA ASP A 174 3.32 -12.60 1.79
C ASP A 174 1.98 -12.59 2.53
N TYR A 175 1.98 -13.07 3.80
CA TYR A 175 0.82 -13.03 4.69
C TYR A 175 1.23 -13.14 6.18
N PHE A 176 0.26 -13.36 7.07
CA PHE A 176 0.48 -13.61 8.50
C PHE A 176 0.54 -15.09 8.83
N ASN A 177 1.27 -15.43 9.88
CA ASN A 177 1.22 -16.77 10.47
C ASN A 177 -0.18 -17.06 11.00
N GLU A 178 -0.59 -18.34 10.94
CA GLU A 178 -1.85 -18.77 11.55
C GLU A 178 -1.73 -18.77 13.08
N ASN A 179 -2.59 -18.02 13.73
CA ASN A 179 -2.75 -17.97 15.17
C ASN A 179 -4.18 -17.49 15.51
N GLU A 180 -4.54 -17.45 16.79
CA GLU A 180 -5.90 -17.07 17.25
C GLU A 180 -6.31 -15.63 16.88
N THR A 181 -5.38 -14.75 16.53
CA THR A 181 -5.64 -13.34 16.20
C THR A 181 -5.92 -13.13 14.72
N ARG A 182 -5.54 -14.07 13.89
CA ARG A 182 -5.70 -14.02 12.43
C ARG A 182 -7.14 -14.29 11.96
#